data_929c6b825326b4bc168b786a01e6c540
#
_entry.id   929c6b825326b4bc168b786a01e6c540
#
_cell.length_a   1.000
_cell.length_b   1.000
_cell.length_c   1.000
_cell.angle_alpha   90.00
_cell.angle_beta   90.00
_cell.angle_gamma   90.00
#
_symmetry.space_group_name_H-M   'P 1'
#
loop_
_entity.id
_entity.type
_entity.pdbx_description
1 polymer ?
#
loop_
_entity_poly.entity_id
_entity_poly.type
_entity_poly.pdbx_seq_one_letter_code
_entity_poly.pdbx_strand_id
1 'polypeptide(L)'
;MGATTRAVELGDRRWRELLSGHHAVVREQLARFEGREIDTAGDGFLAAFDGPARALRCACAVVREVRRLGLEVRAGVHTGECEVMGDKLSGIAVHVGARVASLAGASEVLVSGTVKDLVSGSELTFADRGVQVLKGIPGEWHLYAVVCPETAGH
;
A
#
# COMPACT_ATOMS: atom_id res chain seq x y z
N MET A 1 7.26 -14.30 -0.15
CA MET A 1 6.81 -15.61 0.16
C MET A 1 5.55 -16.03 -0.57
N GLY A 2 4.43 -15.44 -0.30
CA GLY A 2 3.17 -15.89 -0.87
C GLY A 2 3.13 -15.96 -2.38
N ALA A 3 3.59 -14.93 -3.06
CA ALA A 3 3.50 -14.86 -4.52
C ALA A 3 4.32 -15.93 -5.20
N THR A 4 5.55 -16.15 -4.76
CA THR A 4 6.41 -17.17 -5.35
C THR A 4 5.86 -18.58 -5.11
N THR A 5 5.38 -18.84 -3.88
CA THR A 5 4.80 -20.12 -3.55
C THR A 5 3.57 -20.42 -4.41
N ARG A 6 2.72 -19.42 -4.58
CA ARG A 6 1.53 -19.58 -5.41
C ARG A 6 1.87 -19.84 -6.87
N ALA A 7 2.91 -19.18 -7.39
CA ALA A 7 3.35 -19.42 -8.76
C ALA A 7 3.77 -20.88 -8.96
N VAL A 8 4.50 -21.44 -8.00
CA VAL A 8 4.92 -22.84 -8.07
C VAL A 8 3.71 -23.78 -8.04
N GLU A 9 2.78 -23.51 -7.13
CA GLU A 9 1.60 -24.39 -6.94
C GLU A 9 0.65 -24.38 -8.13
N LEU A 10 0.46 -23.20 -8.76
CA LEU A 10 -0.55 -23.04 -9.79
C LEU A 10 0.00 -23.13 -11.20
N GLY A 11 1.33 -23.14 -11.35
CA GLY A 11 1.96 -23.09 -12.64
C GLY A 11 1.97 -21.71 -13.23
N ASP A 12 2.78 -21.50 -14.25
CA ASP A 12 3.04 -20.17 -14.78
C ASP A 12 1.82 -19.49 -15.37
N ARG A 13 0.97 -20.25 -16.06
CA ARG A 13 -0.22 -19.67 -16.68
C ARG A 13 -1.19 -19.13 -15.64
N ARG A 14 -1.50 -19.95 -14.63
CA ARG A 14 -2.42 -19.56 -13.58
C ARG A 14 -1.86 -18.38 -12.78
N TRP A 15 -0.57 -18.39 -12.54
CA TRP A 15 0.07 -17.29 -11.85
C TRP A 15 -0.06 -15.99 -12.65
N ARG A 16 0.16 -16.04 -13.97
CA ARG A 16 0.02 -14.85 -14.80
C ARG A 16 -1.42 -14.34 -14.82
N GLU A 17 -2.40 -15.24 -14.81
CA GLU A 17 -3.80 -14.84 -14.73
C GLU A 17 -4.11 -14.15 -13.40
N LEU A 18 -3.61 -14.69 -12.30
CA LEU A 18 -3.79 -14.07 -11.00
C LEU A 18 -3.11 -12.71 -10.92
N LEU A 19 -1.91 -12.61 -11.46
CA LEU A 19 -1.17 -11.34 -11.46
C LEU A 19 -1.89 -10.30 -12.30
N SER A 20 -2.40 -10.69 -13.45
CA SER A 20 -3.19 -9.81 -14.31
C SER A 20 -4.44 -9.32 -13.59
N GLY A 21 -5.13 -10.21 -12.88
CA GLY A 21 -6.30 -9.84 -12.09
C GLY A 21 -5.95 -8.89 -10.95
N HIS A 22 -4.80 -9.13 -10.31
CA HIS A 22 -4.29 -8.26 -9.25
C HIS A 22 -4.04 -6.85 -9.79
N HIS A 23 -3.34 -6.75 -10.95
CA HIS A 23 -3.09 -5.45 -11.57
C HIS A 23 -4.38 -4.73 -11.91
N ALA A 24 -5.35 -5.46 -12.45
CA ALA A 24 -6.64 -4.86 -12.82
C ALA A 24 -7.36 -4.30 -11.59
N VAL A 25 -7.36 -5.06 -10.49
CA VAL A 25 -7.99 -4.61 -9.25
C VAL A 25 -7.31 -3.35 -8.72
N VAL A 26 -6.00 -3.36 -8.66
CA VAL A 26 -5.26 -2.19 -8.14
C VAL A 26 -5.55 -0.97 -8.99
N ARG A 27 -5.49 -1.10 -10.32
CA ARG A 27 -5.74 0.02 -11.22
C ARG A 27 -7.17 0.54 -11.13
N GLU A 28 -8.12 -0.34 -10.94
CA GLU A 28 -9.51 0.06 -10.74
C GLU A 28 -9.66 0.91 -9.47
N GLN A 29 -9.03 0.48 -8.38
CA GLN A 29 -9.09 1.23 -7.14
C GLN A 29 -8.32 2.56 -7.24
N LEU A 30 -7.19 2.57 -7.93
CA LEU A 30 -6.46 3.81 -8.16
C LEU A 30 -7.34 4.82 -8.90
N ALA A 31 -8.04 4.38 -9.93
CA ALA A 31 -8.94 5.26 -10.66
C ALA A 31 -10.08 5.77 -9.77
N ARG A 32 -10.63 4.88 -8.96
CA ARG A 32 -11.74 5.23 -8.07
C ARG A 32 -11.36 6.29 -7.04
N PHE A 33 -10.15 6.19 -6.50
CA PHE A 33 -9.67 7.11 -5.47
C PHE A 33 -8.73 8.19 -6.00
N GLU A 34 -8.65 8.33 -7.32
CA GLU A 34 -7.88 9.38 -8.00
C GLU A 34 -6.39 9.31 -7.67
N GLY A 35 -5.88 8.10 -7.55
CA GLY A 35 -4.45 7.87 -7.41
C GLY A 35 -3.78 7.80 -8.76
N ARG A 36 -2.49 8.06 -8.77
CA ARG A 36 -1.68 7.93 -9.99
C ARG A 36 -0.70 6.80 -9.84
N GLU A 37 -0.72 5.89 -10.80
CA GLU A 37 0.27 4.82 -10.85
C GLU A 37 1.60 5.43 -11.29
N ILE A 38 2.62 5.30 -10.44
CA ILE A 38 3.95 5.84 -10.73
C ILE A 38 4.85 4.77 -11.27
N ASP A 39 4.80 3.57 -10.67
CA ASP A 39 5.65 2.47 -11.08
C ASP A 39 4.99 1.16 -10.71
N THR A 40 5.26 0.13 -11.49
CA THR A 40 4.74 -1.21 -11.27
C THR A 40 5.86 -2.20 -11.55
N ALA A 41 6.14 -3.07 -10.59
CA ALA A 41 7.14 -4.11 -10.74
C ALA A 41 6.60 -5.39 -10.12
N GLY A 42 6.42 -6.42 -10.95
CA GLY A 42 5.81 -7.66 -10.48
C GLY A 42 4.42 -7.41 -9.92
N ASP A 43 4.19 -7.76 -8.67
CA ASP A 43 2.93 -7.53 -8.00
C ASP A 43 2.90 -6.23 -7.18
N GLY A 44 3.99 -5.45 -7.23
CA GLY A 44 4.10 -4.23 -6.46
C GLY A 44 3.73 -2.99 -7.25
N PHE A 45 3.12 -2.03 -6.57
CA PHE A 45 2.76 -0.74 -7.15
C PHE A 45 3.28 0.39 -6.27
N LEU A 46 3.79 1.42 -6.93
CA LEU A 46 4.02 2.71 -6.30
C LEU A 46 2.98 3.66 -6.87
N ALA A 47 2.22 4.29 -6.00
CA ALA A 47 1.18 5.22 -6.44
C ALA A 47 1.25 6.49 -5.60
N ALA A 48 0.79 7.58 -6.17
CA ALA A 48 0.76 8.88 -5.52
C ALA A 48 -0.67 9.41 -5.45
N PHE A 49 -0.95 10.11 -4.37
CA PHE A 49 -2.27 10.69 -4.11
C PHE A 49 -2.09 12.13 -3.64
N ASP A 50 -3.12 12.93 -3.82
CA ASP A 50 -3.09 14.32 -3.37
C ASP A 50 -3.24 14.44 -1.85
N GLY A 51 -3.74 13.41 -1.18
CA GLY A 51 -3.89 13.46 0.26
C GLY A 51 -3.82 12.09 0.90
N PRO A 52 -3.41 12.03 2.18
CA PRO A 52 -3.21 10.75 2.84
C PRO A 52 -4.49 9.98 3.13
N ALA A 53 -5.59 10.65 3.42
CA ALA A 53 -6.85 9.96 3.70
C ALA A 53 -7.33 9.19 2.49
N ARG A 54 -7.22 9.79 1.31
CA ARG A 54 -7.61 9.13 0.07
C ARG A 54 -6.71 7.94 -0.22
N ALA A 55 -5.41 8.11 0.02
CA ALA A 55 -4.45 7.01 -0.16
C ALA A 55 -4.78 5.84 0.76
N LEU A 56 -5.13 6.12 2.01
CA LEU A 56 -5.50 5.07 2.97
C LEU A 56 -6.76 4.33 2.55
N ARG A 57 -7.77 5.04 2.11
CA ARG A 57 -9.01 4.41 1.67
C ARG A 57 -8.77 3.53 0.46
N CYS A 58 -7.92 3.99 -0.45
CA CYS A 58 -7.53 3.19 -1.60
C CYS A 58 -6.79 1.93 -1.18
N ALA A 59 -5.82 2.07 -0.26
CA ALA A 59 -5.06 0.91 0.21
C ALA A 59 -5.97 -0.14 0.86
N CYS A 60 -6.91 0.30 1.68
CA CYS A 60 -7.86 -0.62 2.29
C CYS A 60 -8.74 -1.31 1.25
N ALA A 61 -9.19 -0.56 0.25
CA ALA A 61 -9.99 -1.14 -0.83
C ALA A 61 -9.19 -2.16 -1.64
N VAL A 62 -7.93 -1.85 -1.93
CA VAL A 62 -7.05 -2.79 -2.65
C VAL A 62 -6.89 -4.08 -1.86
N VAL A 63 -6.56 -3.98 -0.58
CA VAL A 63 -6.38 -5.16 0.26
C VAL A 63 -7.64 -6.03 0.25
N ARG A 64 -8.80 -5.41 0.41
CA ARG A 64 -10.07 -6.12 0.43
C ARG A 64 -10.37 -6.81 -0.91
N GLU A 65 -10.20 -6.08 -2.01
CA GLU A 65 -10.55 -6.62 -3.33
C GLU A 65 -9.57 -7.68 -3.80
N VAL A 66 -8.30 -7.52 -3.50
CA VAL A 66 -7.28 -8.51 -3.88
C VAL A 66 -7.50 -9.82 -3.13
N ARG A 67 -7.97 -9.75 -1.88
CA ARG A 67 -8.28 -10.97 -1.11
C ARG A 67 -9.34 -11.81 -1.80
N ARG A 68 -10.24 -11.20 -2.53
CA ARG A 68 -11.26 -11.94 -3.29
C ARG A 68 -10.67 -12.78 -4.41
N LEU A 69 -9.45 -12.44 -4.84
CA LEU A 69 -8.73 -13.24 -5.83
C LEU A 69 -7.94 -14.39 -5.18
N GLY A 70 -7.99 -14.50 -3.87
CA GLY A 70 -7.20 -15.48 -3.15
C GLY A 70 -5.76 -15.05 -2.92
N LEU A 71 -5.47 -13.76 -3.08
CA LEU A 71 -4.14 -13.21 -2.86
C LEU A 71 -4.16 -12.28 -1.66
N GLU A 72 -2.99 -12.10 -1.07
CA GLU A 72 -2.80 -11.15 0.01
C GLU A 72 -1.73 -10.16 -0.38
N VAL A 73 -1.99 -8.89 -0.10
CA VAL A 73 -1.04 -7.83 -0.37
C VAL A 73 -0.69 -7.12 0.93
N ARG A 74 0.42 -6.43 0.90
CA ARG A 74 0.81 -5.55 1.98
C ARG A 74 0.94 -4.15 1.42
N ALA A 75 0.56 -3.16 2.21
CA ALA A 75 0.57 -1.78 1.77
C ALA A 75 1.20 -0.89 2.83
N GLY A 76 1.88 0.15 2.37
CA GLY A 76 2.41 1.18 3.23
C GLY A 76 2.04 2.54 2.69
N VAL A 77 1.71 3.46 3.59
CA VAL A 77 1.34 4.82 3.20
C VAL A 77 2.17 5.80 4.01
N HIS A 78 2.73 6.75 3.32
CA HIS A 78 3.48 7.83 3.94
C HIS A 78 3.23 9.12 3.17
N THR A 79 3.42 10.24 3.82
CA THR A 79 3.29 11.55 3.22
C THR A 79 4.53 12.37 3.53
N GLY A 80 4.92 13.21 2.61
CA GLY A 80 6.10 14.04 2.75
C GLY A 80 6.42 14.69 1.43
N GLU A 81 7.48 15.49 1.44
CA GLU A 81 7.89 16.14 0.21
C GLU A 81 8.45 15.14 -0.77
N CYS A 82 7.97 15.23 -1.99
CA CYS A 82 8.45 14.39 -3.09
C CYS A 82 8.76 15.31 -4.27
N GLU A 83 9.73 14.90 -5.07
CA GLU A 83 10.02 15.60 -6.31
C GLU A 83 9.39 14.84 -7.47
N VAL A 84 8.70 15.60 -8.32
CA VAL A 84 8.11 15.04 -9.53
C VAL A 84 9.04 15.37 -10.70
N MET A 85 9.55 14.35 -11.35
CA MET A 85 10.45 14.50 -12.50
C MET A 85 9.83 13.76 -13.66
N GLY A 86 9.07 14.50 -14.48
CA GLY A 86 8.30 13.87 -15.54
C GLY A 86 7.20 13.02 -14.96
N ASP A 87 7.23 11.73 -15.25
CA ASP A 87 6.27 10.77 -14.69
C ASP A 87 6.85 10.01 -13.51
N LYS A 88 8.01 10.43 -13.01
CA LYS A 88 8.67 9.77 -11.89
C LYS A 88 8.54 10.58 -10.62
N LEU A 89 8.58 9.87 -9.51
CA LEU A 89 8.51 10.45 -8.18
C LEU A 89 9.75 10.05 -7.41
N SER A 90 10.40 11.00 -6.77
CA SER A 90 11.59 10.72 -5.98
C SER A 90 11.57 11.53 -4.69
N GLY A 91 12.49 11.20 -3.80
CA GLY A 91 12.61 11.85 -2.51
C GLY A 91 12.56 10.85 -1.38
N ILE A 92 12.94 11.31 -0.19
CA ILE A 92 13.00 10.44 0.97
C ILE A 92 11.63 9.87 1.34
N ALA A 93 10.56 10.63 1.10
CA ALA A 93 9.21 10.15 1.41
C ALA A 93 8.86 8.89 0.63
N VAL A 94 9.36 8.75 -0.60
CA VAL A 94 9.13 7.54 -1.39
C VAL A 94 9.81 6.35 -0.74
N HIS A 95 11.05 6.53 -0.28
CA HIS A 95 11.79 5.47 0.39
C HIS A 95 11.13 5.08 1.70
N VAL A 96 10.65 6.06 2.47
CA VAL A 96 9.95 5.79 3.72
C VAL A 96 8.71 4.95 3.44
N GLY A 97 7.91 5.35 2.45
CA GLY A 97 6.70 4.60 2.10
C GLY A 97 6.99 3.15 1.72
N ALA A 98 8.05 2.94 0.93
CA ALA A 98 8.43 1.59 0.53
C ALA A 98 8.87 0.74 1.73
N ARG A 99 9.63 1.33 2.66
CA ARG A 99 10.08 0.61 3.85
C ARG A 99 8.94 0.30 4.79
N VAL A 100 8.00 1.24 4.94
CA VAL A 100 6.79 0.99 5.74
C VAL A 100 6.02 -0.19 5.16
N ALA A 101 5.82 -0.20 3.84
CA ALA A 101 5.13 -1.30 3.18
C ALA A 101 5.82 -2.65 3.41
N SER A 102 7.15 -2.66 3.42
CA SER A 102 7.90 -3.90 3.59
C SER A 102 7.76 -4.50 4.99
N LEU A 103 7.36 -3.69 5.96
CA LEU A 103 7.13 -4.16 7.33
C LEU A 103 5.70 -4.60 7.58
N ALA A 104 4.81 -4.37 6.64
CA ALA A 104 3.42 -4.77 6.78
C ALA A 104 3.29 -6.29 6.68
N GLY A 105 2.34 -6.83 7.43
CA GLY A 105 1.99 -8.23 7.31
C GLY A 105 1.01 -8.45 6.15
N ALA A 106 0.64 -9.69 5.95
CA ALA A 106 -0.31 -10.04 4.89
C ALA A 106 -1.64 -9.34 5.11
N SER A 107 -2.16 -8.72 4.08
CA SER A 107 -3.42 -7.97 4.11
C SER A 107 -3.42 -6.82 5.11
N GLU A 108 -2.25 -6.32 5.44
CA GLU A 108 -2.11 -5.21 6.39
C GLU A 108 -1.75 -3.92 5.66
N VAL A 109 -2.35 -2.82 6.12
CA VAL A 109 -1.99 -1.47 5.67
C VAL A 109 -1.28 -0.80 6.84
N LEU A 110 0.00 -0.48 6.67
CA LEU A 110 0.77 0.26 7.66
C LEU A 110 0.94 1.70 7.25
N VAL A 111 0.96 2.58 8.23
CA VAL A 111 1.17 3.99 8.00
C VAL A 111 2.20 4.53 8.97
N SER A 112 2.88 5.60 8.58
CA SER A 112 3.74 6.33 9.47
C SER A 112 2.92 7.18 10.43
N GLY A 113 3.51 7.58 11.55
CA GLY A 113 2.84 8.48 12.49
C GLY A 113 2.42 9.78 11.85
N THR A 114 3.18 10.26 10.88
CA THR A 114 2.82 11.47 10.14
C THR A 114 1.46 11.32 9.47
N VAL A 115 1.24 10.19 8.82
CA VAL A 115 -0.04 9.93 8.16
C VAL A 115 -1.16 9.84 9.19
N LYS A 116 -0.92 9.09 10.28
CA LYS A 116 -1.92 8.96 11.33
C LYS A 116 -2.37 10.32 11.85
N ASP A 117 -1.41 11.20 12.10
CA ASP A 117 -1.73 12.53 12.63
C ASP A 117 -2.53 13.37 11.63
N LEU A 118 -2.18 13.29 10.36
CA LEU A 118 -2.84 14.08 9.33
C LEU A 118 -4.27 13.64 9.05
N VAL A 119 -4.58 12.37 9.31
CA VAL A 119 -5.94 11.87 9.09
C VAL A 119 -6.75 11.77 10.39
N SER A 120 -6.23 12.31 11.48
CA SER A 120 -6.98 12.44 12.74
C SER A 120 -8.28 13.18 12.48
N GLY A 121 -9.37 12.66 13.05
CA GLY A 121 -10.68 13.26 12.82
C GLY A 121 -11.44 12.60 11.69
N SER A 122 -10.78 11.76 10.88
CA SER A 122 -11.48 10.89 9.95
C SER A 122 -12.10 9.73 10.73
N GLU A 123 -12.87 8.91 10.04
CA GLU A 123 -13.47 7.73 10.69
C GLU A 123 -12.52 6.55 10.76
N LEU A 124 -11.28 6.72 10.34
CA LEU A 124 -10.29 5.66 10.34
C LEU A 124 -9.72 5.46 11.74
N THR A 125 -9.54 4.20 12.11
CA THR A 125 -8.93 3.84 13.39
C THR A 125 -7.63 3.11 13.15
N PHE A 126 -6.77 3.14 14.16
CA PHE A 126 -5.40 2.64 14.02
C PHE A 126 -5.02 1.78 15.22
N ALA A 127 -4.20 0.77 14.95
CA ALA A 127 -3.59 -0.05 15.99
C ALA A 127 -2.09 0.25 16.01
N ASP A 128 -1.55 0.43 17.21
CA ASP A 128 -0.13 0.73 17.39
C ASP A 128 0.72 -0.47 16.97
N ARG A 129 1.71 -0.25 16.12
CA ARG A 129 2.64 -1.30 15.67
C ARG A 129 4.05 -1.05 16.18
N GLY A 130 4.22 -0.09 17.07
CA GLY A 130 5.50 0.18 17.73
C GLY A 130 6.44 1.06 16.91
N VAL A 131 7.61 1.25 17.49
CA VAL A 131 8.66 2.07 16.89
C VAL A 131 9.61 1.17 16.14
N GLN A 132 9.94 1.55 14.91
CA GLN A 132 10.79 0.76 14.04
C GLN A 132 11.92 1.60 13.49
N VAL A 133 13.03 0.94 13.21
CA VAL A 133 14.11 1.54 12.42
C VAL A 133 13.92 1.08 10.99
N LEU A 134 13.85 2.03 10.07
CA LEU A 134 13.65 1.72 8.66
C LEU A 134 15.00 1.65 7.98
N LYS A 135 15.26 0.55 7.28
CA LYS A 135 16.56 0.30 6.64
C LYS A 135 16.92 1.43 5.69
N GLY A 136 18.08 2.04 5.93
CA GLY A 136 18.56 3.12 5.08
C GLY A 136 17.95 4.49 5.35
N ILE A 137 17.09 4.58 6.35
CA ILE A 137 16.42 5.83 6.70
C ILE A 137 16.83 6.20 8.12
N PRO A 138 17.28 7.44 8.36
CA PRO A 138 17.67 7.83 9.72
C PRO A 138 16.49 7.95 10.66
N GLY A 139 16.74 7.71 11.93
CA GLY A 139 15.78 7.94 13.00
C GLY A 139 14.88 6.74 13.28
N GLU A 140 14.02 6.95 14.23
CA GLU A 140 13.01 5.96 14.64
C GLU A 140 11.65 6.41 14.15
N TRP A 141 10.83 5.45 13.76
CA TRP A 141 9.52 5.73 13.14
C TRP A 141 8.44 4.96 13.87
N HIS A 142 7.46 5.67 14.39
CA HIS A 142 6.31 5.02 15.00
C HIS A 142 5.34 4.65 13.89
N LEU A 143 4.97 3.38 13.83
CA LEU A 143 4.11 2.86 12.77
C LEU A 143 2.78 2.41 13.36
N TYR A 144 1.74 2.48 12.53
CA TYR A 144 0.40 2.11 12.91
C TYR A 144 -0.23 1.27 11.81
N ALA A 145 -1.04 0.30 12.21
CA ALA A 145 -1.83 -0.47 11.25
C ALA A 145 -3.21 0.15 11.16
N VAL A 146 -3.71 0.31 9.96
CA VAL A 146 -5.05 0.82 9.75
C VAL A 146 -6.05 -0.31 9.96
N VAL A 147 -7.07 -0.04 10.76
CA VAL A 147 -8.21 -0.96 10.85
C VAL A 147 -9.13 -0.63 9.70
N CYS A 148 -9.02 -1.40 8.63
CA CYS A 148 -9.77 -1.12 7.40
C CYS A 148 -11.24 -1.47 7.59
N PRO A 149 -12.17 -0.61 7.13
CA PRO A 149 -13.59 -0.94 7.18
C PRO A 149 -13.87 -2.19 6.34
N GLU A 150 -14.71 -3.06 6.84
CA GLU A 150 -15.08 -4.26 6.09
C GLU A 150 -16.09 -3.97 5.00
N THR A 151 -16.92 -2.98 5.23
CA THR A 151 -17.91 -2.61 4.24
C THR A 151 -17.28 -1.82 3.13
N ALA A 152 -17.63 -2.23 1.95
CA ALA A 152 -17.03 -1.68 0.78
C ALA A 152 -17.24 -0.20 0.66
N GLY A 153 -16.19 0.43 0.52
CA GLY A 153 -16.09 1.58 -0.23
C GLY A 153 -17.12 2.64 -0.11
N HIS A 154 -17.46 2.76 0.98
CA HIS A 154 -18.21 3.96 1.13
C HIS A 154 -17.25 5.10 1.23
#